data_04b8f6916720315bedbc5742aa537f4b
#
_entry.id   04b8f6916720315bedbc5742aa537f4b
#
_cell.length_a   1.000
_cell.length_b   1.000
_cell.length_c   1.000
_cell.angle_alpha   90.00
_cell.angle_beta   90.00
_cell.angle_gamma   90.00
#
_symmetry.space_group_name_H-M   'P 1'
#
loop_
_entity.id
_entity.type
_entity.pdbx_description
1 polymer ?
#
loop_
_entity_poly.entity_id
_entity_poly.type
_entity_poly.pdbx_seq_one_letter_code
_entity_poly.pdbx_strand_id
1 'polypeptide(L)'
;MLVEKRIEITKQTDHDGFSSFECSLCSEGFKLVPGDVEEDHVLQIFCPSCGIPQDPLEFLTEDVIHNINAETEQHAIDLLNQFSIDLDKIFKGNKNVTVKKGKPLKPSISPQPLFEQNDYDIVEFQCCLKKAKVSTLIKASAGPYCPYCGVN
;
A
#
# COMPACT_ATOMS: atom_id res chain seq x y z
N MET A 1 7.43 25.69 -7.57
CA MET A 1 8.08 24.37 -7.71
C MET A 1 7.36 23.40 -6.81
N LEU A 2 6.63 22.46 -7.38
CA LEU A 2 6.00 21.38 -6.59
C LEU A 2 7.12 20.42 -6.18
N VAL A 3 7.40 20.35 -4.91
CA VAL A 3 8.30 19.33 -4.36
C VAL A 3 7.48 18.04 -4.30
N GLU A 4 7.72 17.15 -5.23
CA GLU A 4 7.16 15.80 -5.17
C GLU A 4 7.80 15.08 -3.96
N LYS A 5 7.03 14.93 -2.89
CA LYS A 5 7.42 14.11 -1.76
C LYS A 5 6.96 12.68 -2.03
N ARG A 6 7.89 11.77 -2.20
CA ARG A 6 7.61 10.34 -2.30
C ARG A 6 7.28 9.80 -0.90
N ILE A 7 6.10 9.22 -0.77
CA ILE A 7 5.70 8.49 0.44
C ILE A 7 6.13 7.04 0.27
N GLU A 8 6.98 6.55 1.16
CA GLU A 8 7.42 5.16 1.17
C GLU A 8 6.83 4.46 2.38
N ILE A 9 6.09 3.38 2.13
CA ILE A 9 5.57 2.49 3.16
C ILE A 9 6.39 1.21 3.11
N THR A 10 7.14 0.94 4.17
CA THR A 10 7.95 -0.27 4.27
C THR A 10 7.23 -1.29 5.14
N LYS A 11 7.00 -2.49 4.59
CA LYS A 11 6.51 -3.65 5.30
C LYS A 11 7.54 -4.77 5.19
N GLN A 12 7.88 -5.37 6.33
CA GLN A 12 8.78 -6.53 6.33
C GLN A 12 8.06 -7.73 5.73
N THR A 13 8.80 -8.55 4.99
CA THR A 13 8.29 -9.83 4.49
C THR A 13 8.18 -10.86 5.62
N ASP A 14 7.43 -11.93 5.36
CA ASP A 14 7.44 -13.09 6.26
C ASP A 14 8.78 -13.85 6.20
N HIS A 15 8.89 -14.95 6.95
CA HIS A 15 10.11 -15.77 7.02
C HIS A 15 10.60 -16.29 5.68
N ASP A 16 9.71 -16.47 4.73
CA ASP A 16 10.01 -17.03 3.40
C ASP A 16 10.17 -15.94 2.33
N GLY A 17 10.08 -14.67 2.71
CA GLY A 17 10.27 -13.52 1.83
C GLY A 17 9.01 -13.08 1.09
N PHE A 18 7.82 -13.41 1.58
CA PHE A 18 6.53 -13.04 0.99
C PHE A 18 5.86 -11.88 1.71
N SER A 19 5.11 -11.07 0.98
CA SER A 19 4.24 -10.01 1.49
C SER A 19 2.78 -10.27 1.15
N SER A 20 1.88 -9.86 2.04
CA SER A 20 0.45 -10.06 1.89
C SER A 20 -0.19 -9.13 0.89
N PHE A 21 -1.12 -9.69 0.13
CA PHE A 21 -2.04 -9.05 -0.78
C PHE A 21 -3.45 -9.55 -0.49
N GLU A 22 -4.45 -8.76 -0.81
CA GLU A 22 -5.86 -9.11 -0.66
C GLU A 22 -6.64 -8.67 -1.89
N CYS A 23 -7.45 -9.56 -2.44
CA CYS A 23 -8.27 -9.26 -3.59
C CYS A 23 -9.45 -8.36 -3.19
N SER A 24 -9.58 -7.18 -3.82
CA SER A 24 -10.69 -6.26 -3.57
C SER A 24 -12.05 -6.78 -4.04
N LEU A 25 -12.08 -7.81 -4.92
CA LEU A 25 -13.30 -8.37 -5.47
C LEU A 25 -13.83 -9.57 -4.70
N CYS A 26 -12.97 -10.48 -4.24
CA CYS A 26 -13.40 -11.69 -3.54
C CYS A 26 -12.89 -11.76 -2.09
N SER A 27 -12.15 -10.76 -1.64
CA SER A 27 -11.55 -10.67 -0.30
C SER A 27 -10.63 -11.84 0.08
N GLU A 28 -10.14 -12.59 -0.92
CA GLU A 28 -9.17 -13.66 -0.66
C GLU A 28 -7.76 -13.07 -0.48
N GLY A 29 -7.12 -13.47 0.62
CA GLY A 29 -5.74 -13.12 0.90
C GLY A 29 -4.76 -14.11 0.25
N PHE A 30 -3.63 -13.61 -0.20
CA PHE A 30 -2.52 -14.39 -0.73
C PHE A 30 -1.22 -13.61 -0.54
N LYS A 31 -0.09 -14.26 -0.80
CA LYS A 31 1.22 -13.59 -0.66
C LYS A 31 2.08 -13.81 -1.87
N LEU A 32 2.80 -12.76 -2.24
CA LEU A 32 3.75 -12.74 -3.35
C LEU A 32 5.12 -12.28 -2.86
N VAL A 33 6.14 -12.63 -3.63
CA VAL A 33 7.49 -12.09 -3.43
C VAL A 33 7.50 -10.65 -3.96
N PRO A 34 7.83 -9.63 -3.15
CA PRO A 34 7.77 -8.22 -3.56
C PRO A 34 8.57 -7.94 -4.83
N GLY A 35 9.78 -8.48 -4.95
CA GLY A 35 10.61 -8.31 -6.13
C GLY A 35 9.97 -8.79 -7.44
N ASP A 36 9.13 -9.83 -7.38
CA ASP A 36 8.42 -10.34 -8.56
C ASP A 36 7.25 -9.44 -9.00
N VAL A 37 6.73 -8.61 -8.10
CA VAL A 37 5.63 -7.68 -8.39
C VAL A 37 6.15 -6.31 -8.82
N GLU A 38 7.31 -5.91 -8.33
CA GLU A 38 7.95 -4.62 -8.61
C GLU A 38 8.69 -4.58 -9.95
N GLU A 39 8.71 -5.67 -10.71
CA GLU A 39 9.31 -5.72 -12.04
C GLU A 39 8.57 -4.77 -13.02
N ASP A 40 9.29 -3.95 -13.77
CA ASP A 40 8.74 -2.90 -14.65
C ASP A 40 7.71 -3.41 -15.67
N HIS A 41 7.75 -4.69 -16.01
CA HIS A 41 6.81 -5.30 -16.95
C HIS A 41 5.53 -5.85 -16.30
N VAL A 42 5.45 -5.85 -14.97
CA VAL A 42 4.26 -6.31 -14.25
C VAL A 42 3.25 -5.17 -14.15
N LEU A 43 2.33 -5.11 -15.09
CA LEU A 43 1.27 -4.09 -15.14
C LEU A 43 0.03 -4.51 -14.36
N GLN A 44 -0.17 -5.80 -14.16
CA GLN A 44 -1.31 -6.37 -13.45
C GLN A 44 -0.92 -7.68 -12.79
N ILE A 45 -1.63 -8.04 -11.75
CA ILE A 45 -1.58 -9.36 -11.12
C ILE A 45 -2.97 -9.99 -11.10
N PHE A 46 -3.01 -11.31 -11.00
CA PHE A 46 -4.24 -12.09 -11.02
C PHE A 46 -4.51 -12.64 -9.62
N CYS A 47 -5.76 -12.57 -9.18
CA CYS A 47 -6.15 -13.19 -7.92
C CYS A 47 -6.05 -14.73 -8.03
N PRO A 48 -5.35 -15.42 -7.13
CA PRO A 48 -5.26 -16.88 -7.16
C PRO A 48 -6.60 -17.60 -6.99
N SER A 49 -7.59 -16.94 -6.39
CA SER A 49 -8.93 -17.49 -6.16
C SER A 49 -9.88 -17.24 -7.31
N CYS A 50 -10.12 -16.00 -7.67
CA CYS A 50 -11.10 -15.65 -8.71
C CYS A 50 -10.51 -15.48 -10.12
N GLY A 51 -9.18 -15.45 -10.25
CA GLY A 51 -8.48 -15.31 -11.53
C GLY A 51 -8.60 -13.95 -12.21
N ILE A 52 -9.22 -12.96 -11.57
CA ILE A 52 -9.45 -11.65 -12.17
C ILE A 52 -8.20 -10.79 -12.04
N PRO A 53 -7.70 -10.21 -13.16
CA PRO A 53 -6.56 -9.31 -13.12
C PRO A 53 -6.95 -7.91 -12.63
N GLN A 54 -6.06 -7.29 -11.85
CA GLN A 54 -6.18 -5.91 -11.41
C GLN A 54 -4.78 -5.27 -11.31
N ASP A 55 -4.74 -3.95 -11.21
CA ASP A 55 -3.51 -3.23 -10.87
C ASP A 55 -2.98 -3.75 -9.52
N PRO A 56 -1.66 -3.92 -9.34
CA PRO A 56 -1.09 -4.36 -8.06
C PRO A 56 -1.54 -3.52 -6.86
N LEU A 57 -1.81 -2.23 -7.04
CA LEU A 57 -2.30 -1.34 -5.98
C LEU A 57 -3.72 -1.69 -5.48
N GLU A 58 -4.53 -2.35 -6.31
CA GLU A 58 -5.87 -2.82 -5.93
C GLU A 58 -5.86 -4.04 -4.99
N PHE A 59 -4.69 -4.62 -4.77
CA PHE A 59 -4.49 -5.75 -3.87
C PHE A 59 -3.82 -5.37 -2.54
N LEU A 60 -3.68 -4.08 -2.26
CA LEU A 60 -3.12 -3.65 -0.98
C LEU A 60 -4.02 -4.07 0.18
N THR A 61 -3.39 -4.58 1.23
CA THR A 61 -4.09 -4.95 2.46
C THR A 61 -4.55 -3.71 3.24
N GLU A 62 -5.58 -3.87 4.06
CA GLU A 62 -6.22 -2.77 4.79
C GLU A 62 -5.24 -2.05 5.74
N ASP A 63 -4.31 -2.77 6.35
CA ASP A 63 -3.26 -2.21 7.21
C ASP A 63 -2.29 -1.29 6.44
N VAL A 64 -1.93 -1.67 5.21
CA VAL A 64 -1.10 -0.85 4.33
C VAL A 64 -1.86 0.40 3.88
N ILE A 65 -3.12 0.26 3.47
CA ILE A 65 -3.99 1.38 3.08
C ILE A 65 -4.15 2.37 4.25
N HIS A 66 -4.34 1.86 5.47
CA HIS A 66 -4.42 2.69 6.67
C HIS A 66 -3.16 3.55 6.85
N ASN A 67 -1.97 2.96 6.69
CA ASN A 67 -0.72 3.68 6.82
C ASN A 67 -0.48 4.69 5.69
N ILE A 68 -0.89 4.37 4.46
CA ILE A 68 -0.85 5.33 3.34
C ILE A 68 -1.70 6.55 3.67
N ASN A 69 -2.91 6.35 4.20
CA ASN A 69 -3.81 7.43 4.59
C ASN A 69 -3.23 8.26 5.74
N ALA A 70 -2.64 7.62 6.74
CA ALA A 70 -1.99 8.31 7.86
C ALA A 70 -0.82 9.20 7.41
N GLU A 71 0.06 8.69 6.57
CA GLU A 71 1.19 9.45 6.02
C GLU A 71 0.73 10.59 5.10
N THR A 72 -0.31 10.35 4.31
CA THR A 72 -0.89 11.37 3.43
C THR A 72 -1.52 12.51 4.24
N GLU A 73 -2.29 12.19 5.29
CA GLU A 73 -2.88 13.18 6.19
C GLU A 73 -1.79 13.99 6.90
N GLN A 74 -0.76 13.33 7.43
CA GLN A 74 0.37 13.99 8.08
C GLN A 74 1.04 15.00 7.13
N HIS A 75 1.31 14.58 5.90
CA HIS A 75 1.93 15.45 4.91
C HIS A 75 1.06 16.66 4.56
N ALA A 76 -0.25 16.46 4.36
CA ALA A 76 -1.18 17.55 4.09
C ALA A 76 -1.23 18.55 5.26
N ILE A 77 -1.23 18.06 6.48
CA ILE A 77 -1.23 18.90 7.70
C ILE A 77 0.07 19.68 7.81
N ASP A 78 1.22 19.06 7.54
CA ASP A 78 2.52 19.74 7.55
C ASP A 78 2.55 20.89 6.54
N LEU A 79 2.02 20.67 5.33
CA LEU A 79 1.91 21.72 4.31
C LEU A 79 0.99 22.87 4.76
N LEU A 80 -0.17 22.58 5.35
CA LEU A 80 -1.10 23.59 5.83
C LEU A 80 -0.51 24.40 7.00
N ASN A 81 0.16 23.74 7.92
CA ASN A 81 0.83 24.41 9.04
C ASN A 81 1.98 25.30 8.54
N GLN A 82 2.77 24.82 7.56
CA GLN A 82 3.84 25.61 6.95
C GLN A 82 3.26 26.83 6.21
N PHE A 83 2.19 26.62 5.41
CA PHE A 83 1.51 27.72 4.73
C PHE A 83 0.99 28.79 5.70
N SER A 84 0.41 28.39 6.83
CA SER A 84 -0.01 29.32 7.88
C SER A 84 1.15 30.15 8.44
N ILE A 85 2.33 29.56 8.63
CA ILE A 85 3.55 30.25 9.08
C ILE A 85 4.02 31.24 8.01
N ASP A 86 3.98 30.85 6.75
CA ASP A 86 4.45 31.70 5.66
C ASP A 86 3.51 32.90 5.41
N LEU A 87 2.19 32.70 5.55
CA LEU A 87 1.23 33.80 5.54
C LEU A 87 1.50 34.82 6.67
N ASP A 88 1.76 34.33 7.88
CA ASP A 88 2.11 35.21 9.00
C ASP A 88 3.36 36.05 8.71
N LYS A 89 4.39 35.47 8.09
CA LYS A 89 5.60 36.18 7.70
C LYS A 89 5.34 37.24 6.60
N ILE A 90 4.54 36.89 5.59
CA ILE A 90 4.22 37.78 4.44
C ILE A 90 3.46 39.02 4.92
N PHE A 91 2.50 38.85 5.83
CA PHE A 91 1.65 39.93 6.31
C PHE A 91 2.17 40.64 7.57
N LYS A 92 3.28 40.16 8.12
CA LYS A 92 3.92 40.79 9.28
C LYS A 92 4.38 42.22 8.94
N GLY A 93 3.81 43.19 9.62
CA GLY A 93 4.10 44.61 9.38
C GLY A 93 3.14 45.32 8.43
N ASN A 94 2.17 44.65 7.83
CA ASN A 94 1.12 45.29 7.06
C ASN A 94 0.08 45.91 7.98
N LYS A 95 -0.09 47.23 7.88
CA LYS A 95 -1.04 47.99 8.73
C LYS A 95 -2.51 47.69 8.43
N ASN A 96 -2.82 47.19 7.27
CA ASN A 96 -4.18 47.00 6.78
C ASN A 96 -4.68 45.54 6.88
N VAL A 97 -3.78 44.59 7.16
CA VAL A 97 -4.12 43.17 7.26
C VAL A 97 -3.53 42.58 8.52
N THR A 98 -4.41 42.02 9.36
CA THR A 98 -4.01 41.30 10.56
C THR A 98 -4.28 39.81 10.36
N VAL A 99 -3.25 38.99 10.35
CA VAL A 99 -3.37 37.53 10.30
C VAL A 99 -3.41 37.00 11.73
N LYS A 100 -4.51 36.37 12.11
CA LYS A 100 -4.61 35.66 13.39
C LYS A 100 -4.23 34.21 13.20
N LYS A 101 -3.11 33.81 13.76
CA LYS A 101 -2.64 32.43 13.73
C LYS A 101 -3.52 31.54 14.61
N GLY A 102 -4.14 30.52 14.02
CA GLY A 102 -4.86 29.48 14.75
C GLY A 102 -3.90 28.50 15.45
N LYS A 103 -4.48 27.53 16.14
CA LYS A 103 -3.69 26.40 16.67
C LYS A 103 -3.18 25.54 15.50
N PRO A 104 -1.97 24.99 15.58
CA PRO A 104 -1.48 24.04 14.59
C PRO A 104 -2.44 22.84 14.44
N LEU A 105 -2.68 22.43 13.21
CA LEU A 105 -3.43 21.22 12.91
C LEU A 105 -2.62 19.99 13.35
N LYS A 106 -3.33 18.97 13.79
CA LYS A 106 -2.76 17.69 14.18
C LYS A 106 -3.43 16.57 13.39
N PRO A 107 -2.72 15.51 13.03
CA PRO A 107 -3.31 14.35 12.35
C PRO A 107 -4.33 13.65 13.26
N SER A 108 -5.36 13.12 12.65
CA SER A 108 -6.38 12.28 13.32
C SER A 108 -6.03 10.80 13.23
N ILE A 109 -5.27 10.41 12.19
CA ILE A 109 -4.86 9.04 11.92
C ILE A 109 -3.37 8.90 12.29
N SER A 110 -3.03 7.82 12.99
CA SER A 110 -1.64 7.49 13.31
C SER A 110 -1.21 6.23 12.57
N PRO A 111 0.01 6.17 12.03
CA PRO A 111 0.55 4.95 11.44
C PRO A 111 0.56 3.80 12.44
N GLN A 112 0.29 2.60 11.96
CA GLN A 112 0.34 1.36 12.75
C GLN A 112 1.54 0.52 12.30
N PRO A 113 2.15 -0.26 13.23
CA PRO A 113 3.19 -1.19 12.84
C PRO A 113 2.62 -2.26 11.89
N LEU A 114 3.33 -2.52 10.81
CA LEU A 114 2.98 -3.51 9.81
C LEU A 114 3.72 -4.82 10.11
N PHE A 115 2.98 -5.90 10.21
CA PHE A 115 3.52 -7.23 10.47
C PHE A 115 3.04 -8.22 9.40
N GLU A 116 3.90 -9.18 9.05
CA GLU A 116 3.52 -10.34 8.26
C GLU A 116 3.43 -11.57 9.16
N GLN A 117 2.35 -12.33 9.01
CA GLN A 117 2.20 -13.63 9.64
C GLN A 117 2.81 -14.69 8.74
N ASN A 118 3.42 -15.72 9.32
CA ASN A 118 3.95 -16.84 8.55
C ASN A 118 2.86 -17.91 8.38
N ASP A 119 1.90 -17.59 7.53
CA ASP A 119 0.74 -18.41 7.20
C ASP A 119 0.68 -18.71 5.70
N TYR A 120 -0.30 -19.48 5.28
CA TYR A 120 -0.51 -19.94 3.90
C TYR A 120 0.55 -20.94 3.38
N ASP A 121 0.17 -21.63 2.35
CA ASP A 121 0.99 -22.67 1.72
C ASP A 121 1.69 -22.15 0.48
N ILE A 122 2.98 -22.49 0.34
CA ILE A 122 3.74 -22.16 -0.87
C ILE A 122 3.27 -23.03 -2.04
N VAL A 123 3.02 -22.38 -3.16
CA VAL A 123 2.74 -22.99 -4.46
C VAL A 123 3.74 -22.45 -5.49
N GLU A 124 4.35 -23.35 -6.24
CA GLU A 124 5.19 -23.01 -7.40
C GLU A 124 4.39 -23.21 -8.68
N PHE A 125 4.32 -22.18 -9.51
CA PHE A 125 3.56 -22.19 -10.76
C PHE A 125 4.45 -22.60 -11.93
N GLN A 126 4.07 -23.68 -12.61
CA GLN A 126 4.86 -24.24 -13.71
C GLN A 126 4.92 -23.35 -14.95
N CYS A 127 3.96 -22.43 -15.09
CA CYS A 127 3.90 -21.52 -16.24
C CYS A 127 5.02 -20.47 -16.25
N CYS A 128 5.53 -20.07 -15.10
CA CYS A 128 6.54 -19.01 -14.97
C CYS A 128 7.63 -19.32 -13.94
N LEU A 129 7.56 -20.47 -13.26
CA LEU A 129 8.47 -20.91 -12.20
C LEU A 129 8.57 -19.94 -11.00
N LYS A 130 7.57 -19.07 -10.85
CA LYS A 130 7.44 -18.18 -9.69
C LYS A 130 6.60 -18.83 -8.60
N LYS A 131 6.75 -18.30 -7.38
CA LYS A 131 6.08 -18.82 -6.18
C LYS A 131 5.11 -17.80 -5.62
N ALA A 132 4.02 -18.31 -5.04
CA ALA A 132 3.12 -17.54 -4.22
C ALA A 132 2.68 -18.36 -3.00
N LYS A 133 2.17 -17.71 -1.98
CA LYS A 133 1.48 -18.37 -0.86
C LYS A 133 -0.02 -18.17 -1.01
N VAL A 134 -0.77 -19.25 -0.90
CA VAL A 134 -2.23 -19.26 -0.96
C VAL A 134 -2.80 -20.02 0.22
N SER A 135 -4.07 -19.77 0.54
CA SER A 135 -4.75 -20.50 1.60
C SER A 135 -4.80 -22.00 1.27
N THR A 136 -4.78 -22.83 2.30
CA THR A 136 -4.87 -24.29 2.15
C THR A 136 -6.14 -24.71 1.39
N LEU A 137 -7.23 -23.96 1.56
CA LEU A 137 -8.48 -24.22 0.88
C LEU A 137 -8.35 -24.01 -0.64
N ILE A 138 -7.73 -22.92 -1.07
CA ILE A 138 -7.49 -22.62 -2.49
C ILE A 138 -6.56 -23.66 -3.10
N LYS A 139 -5.49 -24.03 -2.39
CA LYS A 139 -4.56 -25.05 -2.84
C LYS A 139 -5.21 -26.43 -3.01
N ALA A 140 -6.16 -26.77 -2.15
CA ALA A 140 -6.85 -28.06 -2.16
C ALA A 140 -8.02 -28.14 -3.14
N SER A 141 -8.51 -27.01 -3.65
CA SER A 141 -9.62 -26.95 -4.61
C SER A 141 -9.18 -27.30 -6.05
N ALA A 142 -9.73 -26.63 -7.05
CA ALA A 142 -9.39 -26.85 -8.47
C ALA A 142 -7.95 -26.41 -8.85
N GLY A 143 -7.19 -25.92 -7.88
CA GLY A 143 -5.87 -25.31 -8.04
C GLY A 143 -5.97 -23.78 -8.15
N PRO A 144 -4.94 -23.07 -7.64
CA PRO A 144 -4.92 -21.62 -7.72
C PRO A 144 -4.58 -21.14 -9.14
N TYR A 145 -5.15 -20.00 -9.53
CA TYR A 145 -4.68 -19.25 -10.69
C TYR A 145 -3.29 -18.68 -10.42
N CYS A 146 -2.41 -18.71 -11.42
CA CYS A 146 -1.10 -18.08 -11.29
C CYS A 146 -1.24 -16.56 -11.16
N PRO A 147 -0.74 -15.93 -10.11
CA PRO A 147 -0.87 -14.47 -9.93
C PRO A 147 -0.15 -13.66 -11.01
N TYR A 148 0.83 -14.25 -11.67
CA TYR A 148 1.65 -13.56 -12.68
C TYR A 148 1.18 -13.77 -14.10
N CYS A 149 0.65 -14.96 -14.42
CA CYS A 149 0.24 -15.35 -15.77
C CYS A 149 -1.28 -15.48 -15.93
N GLY A 150 -2.04 -15.59 -14.85
CA GLY A 150 -3.50 -15.77 -14.88
C GLY A 150 -3.97 -17.16 -15.33
N VAL A 151 -3.05 -18.11 -15.55
CA VAL A 151 -3.40 -19.50 -15.95
C VAL A 151 -3.64 -20.36 -14.70
N ASN A 152 -4.51 -21.37 -14.87
CA ASN A 152 -4.80 -22.37 -13.85
C ASN A 152 -4.18 -23.71 -14.26
#